data_4646644b87b0b51b6857aaf95bee0783
#
_entry.id   4646644b87b0b51b6857aaf95bee0783
#
_cell.length_a   1.000
_cell.length_b   1.000
_cell.length_c   1.000
_cell.angle_alpha   90.00
_cell.angle_beta   90.00
_cell.angle_gamma   90.00
#
_symmetry.space_group_name_H-M   'P 1'
#
loop_
_entity.id
_entity.type
_entity.pdbx_description
1 polymer ?
#
loop_
_entity_poly.entity_id
_entity_poly.type
_entity_poly.pdbx_seq_one_letter_code
_entity_poly.pdbx_strand_id
1 'polypeptide(L)'
;SDEHLLIVDKPSGVLVVPAAGRSGPTMVDVLKKQLGRPVTAVHRLDEETTGCLAFAFSEDARSGLDAIFRDHTAIRDYLALTTAVPSPESGCIESNLEEGRDGIVRVVRRGGRRGVTHYETVSRRGRGCLVRCRLETGRRNQIRVHLAALGCPVAGDRKYGYRARSGESFPRVMLHSSS
;
A
#
# COMPACT_ATOMS: atom_id res chain seq x y z
N SER A 1 4.95 3.13 -20.56
CA SER A 1 5.54 1.80 -20.83
C SER A 1 6.61 1.89 -21.90
N ASP A 2 7.56 1.01 -21.81
CA ASP A 2 8.53 0.72 -22.86
C ASP A 2 8.43 -0.78 -23.24
N GLU A 3 9.46 -1.32 -23.89
CA GLU A 3 9.48 -2.73 -24.30
C GLU A 3 9.73 -3.71 -23.14
N HIS A 4 10.21 -3.22 -21.99
CA HIS A 4 10.65 -4.03 -20.84
C HIS A 4 9.67 -4.01 -19.68
N LEU A 5 9.05 -2.85 -19.41
CA LEU A 5 8.21 -2.64 -18.23
C LEU A 5 6.98 -1.77 -18.50
N LEU A 6 6.00 -1.93 -17.63
CA LEU A 6 4.77 -1.14 -17.61
C LEU A 6 4.56 -0.59 -16.20
N ILE A 7 4.29 0.71 -16.08
CA ILE A 7 3.77 1.32 -14.86
C ILE A 7 2.32 1.70 -15.11
N VAL A 8 1.45 1.34 -14.18
CA VAL A 8 0.02 1.67 -14.23
C VAL A 8 -0.42 2.40 -12.99
N ASP A 9 -1.45 3.21 -13.09
CA ASP A 9 -2.21 3.71 -11.95
C ASP A 9 -3.29 2.68 -11.59
N LYS A 10 -3.03 1.89 -10.55
CA LYS A 10 -3.96 0.83 -10.11
C LYS A 10 -5.23 1.45 -9.52
N PRO A 11 -6.42 1.07 -9.99
CA PRO A 11 -7.67 1.46 -9.35
C PRO A 11 -7.87 0.74 -8.00
N SER A 12 -8.75 1.26 -7.16
CA SER A 12 -9.20 0.59 -5.93
C SER A 12 -10.09 -0.62 -6.25
N GLY A 13 -10.10 -1.61 -5.37
CA GLY A 13 -11.00 -2.75 -5.44
C GLY A 13 -10.53 -3.89 -6.35
N VAL A 14 -9.31 -3.80 -6.90
CA VAL A 14 -8.73 -4.84 -7.77
C VAL A 14 -7.48 -5.43 -7.14
N LEU A 15 -7.42 -6.76 -7.06
CA LEU A 15 -6.21 -7.48 -6.65
C LEU A 15 -5.12 -7.39 -7.73
N VAL A 16 -3.87 -7.33 -7.31
CA VAL A 16 -2.73 -7.37 -8.26
C VAL A 16 -2.52 -8.78 -8.80
N VAL A 17 -2.54 -9.77 -7.91
CA VAL A 17 -2.38 -11.20 -8.20
C VAL A 17 -3.44 -12.00 -7.44
N PRO A 18 -3.73 -13.25 -7.82
CA PRO A 18 -4.69 -14.09 -7.11
C PRO A 18 -4.40 -14.18 -5.61
N ALA A 19 -5.46 -14.23 -4.81
CA ALA A 19 -5.39 -14.44 -3.37
C ALA A 19 -6.38 -15.51 -2.93
N ALA A 20 -6.01 -16.31 -1.94
CA ALA A 20 -6.86 -17.38 -1.42
C ALA A 20 -8.21 -16.83 -0.95
N GLY A 21 -9.30 -17.53 -1.32
CA GLY A 21 -10.66 -17.14 -0.96
C GLY A 21 -11.21 -15.91 -1.70
N ARG A 22 -10.53 -15.43 -2.73
CA ARG A 22 -10.97 -14.31 -3.57
C ARG A 22 -11.16 -14.77 -5.00
N SER A 23 -12.27 -14.35 -5.61
CA SER A 23 -12.62 -14.61 -7.02
C SER A 23 -12.62 -13.30 -7.81
N GLY A 24 -12.49 -13.42 -9.13
CA GLY A 24 -12.49 -12.30 -10.06
C GLY A 24 -11.12 -12.03 -10.68
N PRO A 25 -11.09 -11.24 -11.77
CA PRO A 25 -9.87 -10.94 -12.49
C PRO A 25 -8.92 -10.07 -11.66
N THR A 26 -7.63 -10.35 -11.76
CA THR A 26 -6.57 -9.55 -11.16
C THR A 26 -6.04 -8.51 -12.14
N MET A 27 -5.21 -7.57 -11.66
CA MET A 27 -4.52 -6.62 -12.56
C MET A 27 -3.69 -7.33 -13.62
N VAL A 28 -3.02 -8.44 -13.23
CA VAL A 28 -2.24 -9.27 -14.19
C VAL A 28 -3.15 -9.84 -15.26
N ASP A 29 -4.33 -10.36 -14.92
CA ASP A 29 -5.27 -10.94 -15.89
C ASP A 29 -5.81 -9.87 -16.86
N VAL A 30 -6.21 -8.72 -16.30
CA VAL A 30 -6.71 -7.59 -17.12
C VAL A 30 -5.64 -7.11 -18.09
N LEU A 31 -4.41 -6.91 -17.61
CA LEU A 31 -3.32 -6.41 -18.44
C LEU A 31 -2.89 -7.43 -19.50
N LYS A 32 -2.79 -8.72 -19.16
CA LYS A 32 -2.53 -9.78 -20.16
C LYS A 32 -3.56 -9.79 -21.28
N LYS A 33 -4.84 -9.69 -20.92
CA LYS A 33 -5.94 -9.66 -21.91
C LYS A 33 -5.88 -8.40 -22.78
N GLN A 34 -5.63 -7.24 -22.16
CA GLN A 34 -5.63 -5.95 -22.87
C GLN A 34 -4.42 -5.79 -23.81
N LEU A 35 -3.26 -6.29 -23.39
CA LEU A 35 -2.00 -6.09 -24.11
C LEU A 35 -1.66 -7.26 -25.04
N GLY A 36 -2.34 -8.40 -24.94
CA GLY A 36 -2.07 -9.59 -25.74
C GLY A 36 -0.69 -10.21 -25.52
N ARG A 37 -0.03 -9.93 -24.39
CA ARG A 37 1.34 -10.40 -24.09
C ARG A 37 1.48 -10.79 -22.61
N PRO A 38 2.49 -11.59 -22.25
CA PRO A 38 2.79 -11.90 -20.86
C PRO A 38 3.09 -10.65 -20.05
N VAL A 39 2.54 -10.61 -18.82
CA VAL A 39 2.74 -9.54 -17.84
C VAL A 39 2.96 -10.18 -16.46
N THR A 40 4.00 -9.77 -15.78
CA THR A 40 4.35 -10.29 -14.44
C THR A 40 4.42 -9.14 -13.44
N ALA A 41 3.73 -9.28 -12.30
CA ALA A 41 3.82 -8.31 -11.21
C ALA A 41 5.16 -8.49 -10.47
N VAL A 42 5.87 -7.40 -10.22
CA VAL A 42 7.14 -7.38 -9.47
C VAL A 42 6.97 -6.93 -8.03
N HIS A 43 5.90 -6.24 -7.75
CA HIS A 43 5.45 -5.90 -6.39
C HIS A 43 3.92 -5.84 -6.34
N ARG A 44 3.38 -5.58 -5.18
CA ARG A 44 1.92 -5.50 -5.01
C ARG A 44 1.50 -4.33 -4.16
N LEU A 45 0.34 -3.78 -4.49
CA LEU A 45 -0.47 -2.92 -3.63
C LEU A 45 -1.62 -3.72 -3.02
N ASP A 46 -2.13 -3.28 -1.88
CA ASP A 46 -3.36 -3.82 -1.31
C ASP A 46 -4.54 -3.59 -2.27
N GLU A 47 -5.58 -4.41 -2.15
CA GLU A 47 -6.77 -4.34 -3.01
C GLU A 47 -7.36 -2.93 -3.09
N GLU A 48 -7.50 -2.26 -1.93
CA GLU A 48 -8.11 -0.94 -1.83
C GLU A 48 -7.14 0.23 -2.07
N THR A 49 -5.82 -0.03 -2.08
CA THR A 49 -4.78 0.97 -2.35
C THR A 49 -4.71 1.27 -3.83
N THR A 50 -4.67 2.55 -4.18
CA THR A 50 -4.52 3.02 -5.57
C THR A 50 -3.10 3.47 -5.86
N GLY A 51 -2.76 3.69 -7.14
CA GLY A 51 -1.53 4.37 -7.55
C GLY A 51 -0.52 3.49 -8.26
N CYS A 52 0.72 3.96 -8.29
CA CYS A 52 1.81 3.42 -9.09
C CYS A 52 2.09 1.95 -8.81
N LEU A 53 2.03 1.13 -9.84
CA LEU A 53 2.28 -0.31 -9.79
C LEU A 53 3.07 -0.73 -11.04
N ALA A 54 4.22 -1.37 -10.83
CA ALA A 54 5.10 -1.80 -11.91
C ALA A 54 4.89 -3.27 -12.28
N PHE A 55 5.00 -3.55 -13.56
CA PHE A 55 4.96 -4.90 -14.15
C PHE A 55 6.11 -5.08 -15.11
N ALA A 56 6.61 -6.31 -15.21
CA ALA A 56 7.63 -6.72 -16.18
C ALA A 56 7.02 -7.47 -17.35
N PHE A 57 7.59 -7.29 -18.54
CA PHE A 57 7.22 -8.01 -19.76
C PHE A 57 8.15 -9.18 -20.10
N SER A 58 9.30 -9.28 -19.43
CA SER A 58 10.25 -10.37 -19.59
C SER A 58 10.80 -10.83 -18.25
N GLU A 59 11.44 -12.00 -18.24
CA GLU A 59 12.06 -12.54 -17.04
C GLU A 59 13.29 -11.71 -16.62
N ASP A 60 14.04 -11.17 -17.58
CA ASP A 60 15.20 -10.30 -17.28
C ASP A 60 14.75 -9.00 -16.62
N ALA A 61 13.72 -8.35 -17.16
CA ALA A 61 13.13 -7.16 -16.56
C ALA A 61 12.55 -7.45 -15.16
N ARG A 62 11.89 -8.61 -14.99
CA ARG A 62 11.40 -9.06 -13.67
C ARG A 62 12.54 -9.21 -12.67
N SER A 63 13.61 -9.92 -13.07
CA SER A 63 14.76 -10.15 -12.19
C SER A 63 15.45 -8.87 -11.78
N GLY A 64 15.61 -7.91 -12.69
CA GLY A 64 16.17 -6.60 -12.41
C GLY A 64 15.32 -5.80 -11.43
N LEU A 65 14.00 -5.76 -11.64
CA LEU A 65 13.08 -5.08 -10.74
C LEU A 65 12.98 -5.78 -9.36
N ASP A 66 12.95 -7.12 -9.32
CA ASP A 66 12.95 -7.88 -8.08
C ASP A 66 14.21 -7.57 -7.24
N ALA A 67 15.38 -7.38 -7.87
CA ALA A 67 16.60 -6.95 -7.18
C ALA A 67 16.43 -5.55 -6.55
N ILE A 68 15.90 -4.58 -7.30
CA ILE A 68 15.64 -3.22 -6.82
C ILE A 68 14.70 -3.21 -5.60
N PHE A 69 13.63 -4.02 -5.61
CA PHE A 69 12.72 -4.14 -4.47
C PHE A 69 13.33 -4.89 -3.29
N ARG A 70 14.10 -5.94 -3.53
CA ARG A 70 14.77 -6.74 -2.50
C ARG A 70 15.84 -5.91 -1.80
N ASP A 71 16.63 -5.14 -2.54
CA ASP A 71 17.75 -4.35 -2.03
C ASP A 71 17.27 -3.00 -1.45
N HIS A 72 15.95 -2.79 -1.43
CA HIS A 72 15.30 -1.59 -0.90
C HIS A 72 15.76 -0.26 -1.55
N THR A 73 16.24 -0.31 -2.78
CA THR A 73 16.67 0.88 -3.55
C THR A 73 15.51 1.57 -4.26
N ALA A 74 14.36 0.88 -4.41
CA ALA A 74 13.13 1.50 -4.92
C ALA A 74 12.62 2.56 -3.94
N ILE A 75 12.40 3.77 -4.43
CA ILE A 75 11.65 4.78 -3.68
C ILE A 75 10.18 4.39 -3.72
N ARG A 76 9.55 4.29 -2.53
CA ARG A 76 8.14 3.91 -2.38
C ARG A 76 7.44 4.94 -1.52
N ASP A 77 6.94 5.96 -2.18
CA ASP A 77 6.20 7.06 -1.54
C ASP A 77 4.70 6.86 -1.71
N TYR A 78 3.98 7.18 -0.64
CA TYR A 78 2.53 7.08 -0.57
C TYR A 78 1.95 8.36 0.01
N LEU A 79 0.76 8.69 -0.42
CA LEU A 79 -0.08 9.73 0.18
C LEU A 79 -1.26 9.08 0.89
N ALA A 80 -1.44 9.39 2.15
CA ALA A 80 -2.54 8.93 2.98
C ALA A 80 -3.35 10.11 3.52
N LEU A 81 -4.67 10.11 3.34
CA LEU A 81 -5.54 11.01 4.08
C LEU A 81 -5.87 10.34 5.42
N THR A 82 -5.56 11.00 6.53
CA THR A 82 -5.79 10.48 7.87
C THR A 82 -6.93 11.21 8.57
N THR A 83 -7.53 10.59 9.58
CA THR A 83 -8.65 11.17 10.36
C THR A 83 -8.20 12.02 11.54
N ALA A 84 -6.91 12.03 11.83
CA ALA A 84 -6.27 12.85 12.84
C ALA A 84 -4.87 13.25 12.36
N VAL A 85 -4.30 14.29 12.95
CA VAL A 85 -2.92 14.72 12.69
C VAL A 85 -1.98 13.90 13.56
N PRO A 86 -0.94 13.24 13.01
CA PRO A 86 0.06 12.56 13.82
C PRO A 86 0.77 13.51 14.80
N SER A 87 1.11 13.01 15.95
CA SER A 87 1.94 13.73 16.93
C SER A 87 3.09 12.84 17.38
N PRO A 88 4.34 13.19 17.00
CA PRO A 88 4.78 14.35 16.19
C PRO A 88 4.29 14.30 14.74
N GLU A 89 4.34 15.43 14.01
CA GLU A 89 3.84 15.54 12.64
C GLU A 89 4.72 14.85 11.61
N SER A 90 5.94 14.49 11.98
CA SER A 90 6.86 13.69 11.19
C SER A 90 7.64 12.74 12.08
N GLY A 91 8.10 11.64 11.50
CA GLY A 91 8.86 10.66 12.25
C GLY A 91 9.06 9.34 11.51
N CYS A 92 9.52 8.36 12.25
CA CYS A 92 9.70 7.00 11.79
C CYS A 92 8.93 6.05 12.72
N ILE A 93 8.12 5.18 12.13
CA ILE A 93 7.44 4.12 12.85
C ILE A 93 8.17 2.82 12.54
N GLU A 94 8.70 2.20 13.58
CA GLU A 94 9.31 0.88 13.49
C GLU A 94 8.58 -0.08 14.44
N SER A 95 8.09 -1.18 13.89
CA SER A 95 7.41 -2.21 14.68
C SER A 95 7.46 -3.57 14.01
N ASN A 96 7.23 -4.64 14.77
CA ASN A 96 7.02 -5.96 14.22
C ASN A 96 5.54 -6.13 13.84
N LEU A 97 5.31 -6.60 12.63
CA LEU A 97 3.99 -6.83 12.07
C LEU A 97 3.74 -8.31 11.86
N GLU A 98 2.59 -8.79 12.31
CA GLU A 98 2.17 -10.18 12.15
C GLU A 98 0.74 -10.26 11.62
N GLU A 99 0.51 -11.16 10.67
CA GLU A 99 -0.81 -11.46 10.16
C GLU A 99 -1.47 -12.55 11.00
N GLY A 100 -2.60 -12.24 11.62
CA GLY A 100 -3.40 -13.19 12.36
C GLY A 100 -4.16 -14.17 11.43
N ARG A 101 -4.72 -15.24 12.00
CA ARG A 101 -5.55 -16.22 11.28
C ARG A 101 -6.79 -15.60 10.63
N ASP A 102 -7.23 -14.46 11.12
CA ASP A 102 -8.32 -13.64 10.58
C ASP A 102 -7.88 -12.76 9.40
N GLY A 103 -6.63 -12.84 8.94
CA GLY A 103 -6.08 -12.04 7.86
C GLY A 103 -5.87 -10.56 8.22
N ILE A 104 -5.93 -10.20 9.51
CA ILE A 104 -5.65 -8.86 9.98
C ILE A 104 -4.19 -8.78 10.44
N VAL A 105 -3.46 -7.80 9.91
CA VAL A 105 -2.09 -7.51 10.34
C VAL A 105 -2.13 -6.64 11.59
N ARG A 106 -1.29 -6.97 12.58
CA ARG A 106 -1.21 -6.25 13.86
C ARG A 106 0.24 -5.97 14.24
N VAL A 107 0.45 -4.92 15.01
CA VAL A 107 1.73 -4.69 15.70
C VAL A 107 1.85 -5.73 16.83
N VAL A 108 2.97 -6.42 16.91
CA VAL A 108 3.28 -7.40 17.94
C VAL A 108 4.58 -7.05 18.66
N ARG A 109 4.68 -7.41 19.94
CA ARG A 109 5.90 -7.14 20.74
C ARG A 109 7.02 -8.16 20.48
N ARG A 110 6.67 -9.39 20.13
CA ARG A 110 7.61 -10.49 19.86
C ARG A 110 7.14 -11.25 18.62
N GLY A 111 8.07 -11.79 17.85
CA GLY A 111 7.76 -12.42 16.57
C GLY A 111 7.42 -11.42 15.48
N GLY A 112 6.69 -11.87 14.44
CA GLY A 112 6.34 -11.06 13.30
C GLY A 112 7.52 -10.66 12.42
N ARG A 113 7.32 -9.69 11.56
CA ARG A 113 8.34 -9.19 10.62
C ARG A 113 8.50 -7.68 10.79
N ARG A 114 9.75 -7.22 10.90
CA ARG A 114 10.09 -5.79 11.02
C ARG A 114 9.46 -4.99 9.88
N GLY A 115 8.74 -3.92 10.24
CA GLY A 115 8.17 -2.91 9.36
C GLY A 115 8.73 -1.54 9.72
N VAL A 116 9.14 -0.74 8.71
CA VAL A 116 9.64 0.63 8.91
C VAL A 116 8.97 1.56 7.92
N THR A 117 8.34 2.60 8.44
CA THR A 117 7.63 3.64 7.68
C THR A 117 8.05 5.01 8.18
N HIS A 118 8.66 5.81 7.31
CA HIS A 118 8.83 7.24 7.56
C HIS A 118 7.55 7.97 7.18
N TYR A 119 7.18 9.00 7.94
CA TYR A 119 6.00 9.79 7.63
C TYR A 119 6.22 11.27 7.92
N GLU A 120 5.52 12.11 7.18
CA GLU A 120 5.45 13.55 7.41
C GLU A 120 4.06 14.10 7.04
N THR A 121 3.57 15.04 7.81
CA THR A 121 2.34 15.77 7.52
C THR A 121 2.61 16.80 6.41
N VAL A 122 1.95 16.61 5.27
CA VAL A 122 2.06 17.53 4.11
C VAL A 122 1.13 18.73 4.25
N SER A 123 -0.11 18.48 4.67
CA SER A 123 -1.10 19.53 4.86
C SER A 123 -2.20 19.08 5.83
N ARG A 124 -2.72 20.03 6.61
CA ARG A 124 -3.85 19.79 7.51
C ARG A 124 -5.17 20.13 6.82
N ARG A 125 -6.21 19.32 7.07
CA ARG A 125 -7.58 19.57 6.61
C ARG A 125 -8.57 19.23 7.72
N GLY A 126 -9.10 20.26 8.35
CA GLY A 126 -9.95 20.09 9.52
C GLY A 126 -9.23 19.32 10.64
N ARG A 127 -9.76 18.17 11.03
CA ARG A 127 -9.15 17.30 12.07
C ARG A 127 -8.16 16.29 11.51
N GLY A 128 -8.22 16.01 10.21
CA GLY A 128 -7.32 15.11 9.51
C GLY A 128 -6.21 15.85 8.79
N CYS A 129 -5.37 15.09 8.13
CA CYS A 129 -4.30 15.64 7.31
C CYS A 129 -3.93 14.73 6.15
N LEU A 130 -3.23 15.29 5.18
CA LEU A 130 -2.52 14.54 4.17
C LEU A 130 -1.14 14.22 4.70
N VAL A 131 -0.80 12.94 4.76
CA VAL A 131 0.47 12.41 5.24
C VAL A 131 1.20 11.78 4.07
N ARG A 132 2.46 12.15 3.86
CA ARG A 132 3.38 11.39 3.01
C ARG A 132 3.99 10.27 3.83
N CYS A 133 4.02 9.07 3.27
CA CYS A 133 4.66 7.91 3.88
C CYS A 133 5.70 7.35 2.93
N ARG A 134 6.94 7.14 3.40
CA ARG A 134 8.00 6.45 2.67
C ARG A 134 8.32 5.12 3.32
N LEU A 135 8.36 4.07 2.52
CA LEU A 135 8.60 2.71 3.00
C LEU A 135 10.07 2.31 2.86
N GLU A 136 10.72 1.88 3.97
CA GLU A 136 11.94 1.07 3.89
C GLU A 136 11.59 -0.40 3.64
N THR A 137 10.59 -0.92 4.33
CA THR A 137 10.09 -2.29 4.18
C THR A 137 8.72 -2.31 3.53
N GLY A 138 8.30 -3.45 2.94
CA GLY A 138 6.99 -3.59 2.29
C GLY A 138 6.17 -4.74 2.88
N ARG A 139 5.68 -4.61 4.12
CA ARG A 139 4.81 -5.63 4.72
C ARG A 139 3.35 -5.38 4.34
N ARG A 140 2.56 -6.44 4.34
CA ARG A 140 1.11 -6.35 4.06
C ARG A 140 0.45 -5.32 4.97
N ASN A 141 -0.33 -4.41 4.41
CA ASN A 141 -1.08 -3.34 5.10
C ASN A 141 -0.21 -2.43 6.00
N GLN A 142 1.12 -2.38 5.80
CA GLN A 142 2.07 -1.76 6.72
C GLN A 142 1.72 -0.31 7.08
N ILE A 143 1.52 0.57 6.08
CA ILE A 143 1.18 1.99 6.33
C ILE A 143 -0.14 2.10 7.10
N ARG A 144 -1.14 1.30 6.73
CA ARG A 144 -2.48 1.29 7.33
C ARG A 144 -2.42 0.94 8.82
N VAL A 145 -1.65 -0.11 9.16
CA VAL A 145 -1.43 -0.55 10.55
C VAL A 145 -0.63 0.47 11.34
N HIS A 146 0.45 1.00 10.76
CA HIS A 146 1.32 1.97 11.42
C HIS A 146 0.58 3.27 11.75
N LEU A 147 -0.14 3.86 10.78
CA LEU A 147 -0.91 5.08 11.02
C LEU A 147 -2.06 4.84 12.01
N ALA A 148 -2.71 3.68 11.97
CA ALA A 148 -3.72 3.32 12.97
C ALA A 148 -3.13 3.20 14.38
N ALA A 149 -1.93 2.63 14.52
CA ALA A 149 -1.22 2.52 15.80
C ALA A 149 -0.82 3.88 16.38
N LEU A 150 -0.60 4.90 15.53
CA LEU A 150 -0.41 6.29 15.93
C LEU A 150 -1.72 7.01 16.32
N GLY A 151 -2.87 6.32 16.27
CA GLY A 151 -4.16 6.97 16.50
C GLY A 151 -4.66 7.82 15.32
N CYS A 152 -4.02 7.71 14.15
CA CYS A 152 -4.32 8.47 12.93
C CYS A 152 -4.72 7.53 11.77
N PRO A 153 -5.80 6.73 11.90
CA PRO A 153 -6.17 5.76 10.87
C PRO A 153 -6.42 6.44 9.54
N VAL A 154 -6.11 5.72 8.46
CA VAL A 154 -6.39 6.18 7.09
C VAL A 154 -7.91 6.31 6.91
N ALA A 155 -8.34 7.43 6.33
CA ALA A 155 -9.75 7.68 6.05
C ALA A 155 -10.31 6.59 5.12
N GLY A 156 -11.50 6.08 5.44
CA GLY A 156 -12.14 4.97 4.74
C GLY A 156 -11.66 3.58 5.16
N ASP A 157 -10.62 3.46 5.97
CA ASP A 157 -10.04 2.16 6.38
C ASP A 157 -10.75 1.54 7.58
N ARG A 158 -11.92 0.97 7.34
CA ARG A 158 -12.72 0.31 8.39
C ARG A 158 -12.01 -0.86 9.06
N LYS A 159 -11.08 -1.51 8.34
CA LYS A 159 -10.31 -2.65 8.86
C LYS A 159 -9.32 -2.22 9.95
N TYR A 160 -8.77 -1.00 9.85
CA TYR A 160 -7.76 -0.48 10.76
C TYR A 160 -8.21 0.78 11.50
N GLY A 161 -9.45 0.79 11.96
CA GLY A 161 -9.89 1.73 12.99
C GLY A 161 -10.59 3.00 12.49
N TYR A 162 -10.74 3.19 11.17
CA TYR A 162 -11.59 4.28 10.70
C TYR A 162 -13.04 4.07 11.16
N ARG A 163 -13.62 5.12 11.72
CA ARG A 163 -15.04 5.22 12.07
C ARG A 163 -15.60 6.47 11.41
N ALA A 164 -16.56 6.27 10.51
CA ALA A 164 -17.26 7.37 9.86
C ALA A 164 -17.98 8.22 10.90
N ARG A 165 -17.87 9.54 10.78
CA ARG A 165 -18.68 10.50 11.54
C ARG A 165 -19.91 10.90 10.72
N SER A 166 -20.86 11.53 11.37
CA SER A 166 -22.04 12.07 10.66
C SER A 166 -21.59 13.03 9.55
N GLY A 167 -22.04 12.76 8.33
CA GLY A 167 -21.70 13.53 7.14
C GLY A 167 -20.35 13.19 6.50
N GLU A 168 -19.52 12.29 7.08
CA GLU A 168 -18.29 11.80 6.47
C GLU A 168 -18.54 10.52 5.67
N SER A 169 -18.13 10.52 4.41
CA SER A 169 -18.11 9.32 3.56
C SER A 169 -16.85 9.30 2.71
N PHE A 170 -16.13 8.18 2.76
CA PHE A 170 -14.99 7.91 1.89
C PHE A 170 -15.29 6.64 1.08
N PRO A 171 -15.22 6.71 -0.26
CA PRO A 171 -15.62 5.59 -1.13
C PRO A 171 -14.64 4.41 -1.06
N ARG A 172 -13.43 4.63 -0.52
CA ARG A 172 -12.35 3.65 -0.42
C ARG A 172 -11.39 3.98 0.71
N VAL A 173 -10.39 3.14 0.93
CA VAL A 173 -9.21 3.50 1.73
C VAL A 173 -8.44 4.61 1.02
N MET A 174 -8.29 5.75 1.67
CA MET A 174 -7.66 6.95 1.10
C MET A 174 -6.13 6.86 1.20
N LEU A 175 -5.57 5.82 0.56
CA LEU A 175 -4.14 5.55 0.44
C LEU A 175 -3.79 5.40 -1.05
N HIS A 176 -2.73 6.09 -1.47
CA HIS A 176 -2.29 6.15 -2.85
C HIS A 176 -0.76 6.03 -2.96
N SER A 177 -0.27 5.09 -3.76
CA SER A 177 1.14 4.98 -4.12
C SER A 177 1.47 6.07 -5.14
N SER A 178 2.30 7.04 -4.76
CA SER A 178 2.63 8.19 -5.62
C SER A 178 3.91 7.99 -6.43
N SER A 179 4.73 7.00 -6.04
CA SER A 179 5.94 6.59 -6.78
C SER A 179 6.30 5.14 -6.46
#